data_5ae729f7ca38ae3aa1078404727abbbf
#
_entry.id   5ae729f7ca38ae3aa1078404727abbbf
#
_cell.length_a   1.000
_cell.length_b   1.000
_cell.length_c   1.000
_cell.angle_alpha   90.00
_cell.angle_beta   90.00
_cell.angle_gamma   90.00
#
_symmetry.space_group_name_H-M   'P 1'
#
loop_
_entity.id
_entity.type
_entity.pdbx_description
1 polymer ?
#
loop_
_entity_poly.entity_id
_entity_poly.type
_entity_poly.pdbx_seq_one_letter_code
_entity_poly.pdbx_strand_id
1 'polypeptide(L)'
;MRKLLPVALALMLLAAPHDTRTQATADAGQKNAQQARAALDAMVQALGGQAWLNMKNQMRQGQVAAFDHGKPEPGTTEYWEFHAWPDHDRIEYTKHRDVVQFYLGRAGWEVTYKGKAPLPQEQVDDYLRRRDHSIETAVKLWLNDPRTILIYEGQRLAARHLADQVTLISADNEAVTILMDVQTHLPLRRTYLWRDPVYKDKNLDAEEYDDYHTIDGFPTPFTITRFKNDEMTRQYFLVHVSYNQELLADFWSVDAAERRIKK
;
A
#
# COMPACT_ATOMS: atom_id res chain seq x y z
N MET A 1 -47.20 20.31 -76.44
CA MET A 1 -47.46 19.88 -75.10
C MET A 1 -46.31 18.91 -74.65
N ARG A 2 -45.30 19.39 -73.93
CA ARG A 2 -44.16 18.58 -73.45
C ARG A 2 -44.44 18.23 -71.99
N LYS A 3 -44.54 16.93 -71.67
CA LYS A 3 -44.71 16.43 -70.34
C LYS A 3 -43.32 16.32 -69.68
N LEU A 4 -43.12 17.02 -68.58
CA LEU A 4 -41.94 16.90 -67.69
C LEU A 4 -42.18 15.75 -66.66
N LEU A 5 -41.30 14.76 -66.66
CA LEU A 5 -41.22 13.76 -65.61
C LEU A 5 -40.38 14.32 -64.40
N PRO A 6 -40.75 14.11 -63.17
CA PRO A 6 -39.84 14.41 -61.98
C PRO A 6 -38.87 13.28 -61.76
N VAL A 7 -37.62 13.64 -61.72
CA VAL A 7 -36.51 12.74 -61.23
C VAL A 7 -36.55 12.73 -59.75
N ALA A 8 -36.86 11.58 -59.15
CA ALA A 8 -36.77 11.35 -57.73
C ALA A 8 -35.30 11.03 -57.35
N LEU A 9 -34.67 11.94 -56.64
CA LEU A 9 -33.29 11.76 -56.06
C LEU A 9 -33.38 10.92 -54.78
N ALA A 10 -32.99 9.63 -54.84
CA ALA A 10 -32.91 8.76 -53.69
C ALA A 10 -31.60 9.06 -52.94
N LEU A 11 -31.68 9.69 -51.75
CA LEU A 11 -30.58 9.84 -50.82
C LEU A 11 -30.32 8.48 -50.16
N MET A 12 -29.28 7.76 -50.59
CA MET A 12 -28.74 6.62 -49.82
C MET A 12 -27.95 7.16 -48.62
N LEU A 13 -28.50 7.04 -47.39
CA LEU A 13 -27.76 7.16 -46.18
C LEU A 13 -26.80 5.96 -46.07
N LEU A 14 -25.52 6.19 -46.32
CA LEU A 14 -24.45 5.26 -45.95
C LEU A 14 -24.34 5.26 -44.42
N ALA A 15 -24.96 4.28 -43.78
CA ALA A 15 -24.68 3.97 -42.39
C ALA A 15 -23.24 3.44 -42.30
N ALA A 16 -22.31 4.24 -41.74
CA ALA A 16 -20.97 3.78 -41.43
C ALA A 16 -21.07 2.61 -40.45
N PRO A 17 -20.32 1.50 -40.64
CA PRO A 17 -20.31 0.43 -39.67
C PRO A 17 -19.73 0.97 -38.37
N HIS A 18 -20.56 1.05 -37.34
CA HIS A 18 -20.08 1.33 -35.97
C HIS A 18 -19.12 0.20 -35.58
N ASP A 19 -17.94 0.59 -35.16
CA ASP A 19 -16.80 -0.28 -34.88
C ASP A 19 -17.11 -1.16 -33.63
N THR A 20 -17.78 -2.28 -33.87
CA THR A 20 -18.21 -3.24 -32.81
C THR A 20 -17.03 -3.81 -32.03
N ARG A 21 -15.79 -3.80 -32.58
CA ARG A 21 -14.58 -4.22 -31.88
C ARG A 21 -14.18 -3.23 -30.82
N THR A 22 -14.22 -1.94 -31.06
CA THR A 22 -13.85 -0.90 -30.06
C THR A 22 -14.82 -0.92 -28.89
N GLN A 23 -16.08 -1.15 -29.11
CA GLN A 23 -17.10 -1.24 -28.07
C GLN A 23 -16.92 -2.51 -27.22
N ALA A 24 -16.65 -3.66 -27.82
CA ALA A 24 -16.43 -4.90 -27.11
C ALA A 24 -15.16 -4.88 -26.22
N THR A 25 -14.09 -4.19 -26.66
CA THR A 25 -12.88 -4.00 -25.83
C THR A 25 -13.09 -3.02 -24.69
N ALA A 26 -13.86 -1.95 -24.89
CA ALA A 26 -14.23 -1.01 -23.84
C ALA A 26 -15.11 -1.68 -22.76
N ASP A 27 -16.10 -2.47 -23.17
CA ASP A 27 -16.98 -3.22 -22.27
C ASP A 27 -16.18 -4.26 -21.43
N ALA A 28 -15.21 -4.95 -22.05
CA ALA A 28 -14.33 -5.89 -21.37
C ALA A 28 -13.43 -5.19 -20.32
N GLY A 29 -12.86 -4.02 -20.67
CA GLY A 29 -12.08 -3.21 -19.75
C GLY A 29 -12.89 -2.72 -18.56
N GLN A 30 -14.10 -2.25 -18.80
CA GLN A 30 -15.01 -1.79 -17.76
C GLN A 30 -15.40 -2.94 -16.80
N LYS A 31 -15.71 -4.12 -17.34
CA LYS A 31 -16.01 -5.31 -16.54
C LYS A 31 -14.84 -5.75 -15.69
N ASN A 32 -13.61 -5.69 -16.23
CA ASN A 32 -12.39 -6.00 -15.49
C ASN A 32 -12.18 -5.02 -14.33
N ALA A 33 -12.32 -3.72 -14.56
CA ALA A 33 -12.23 -2.70 -13.51
C ALA A 33 -13.31 -2.88 -12.43
N GLN A 34 -14.52 -3.29 -12.79
CA GLN A 34 -15.59 -3.60 -11.83
C GLN A 34 -15.24 -4.83 -10.96
N GLN A 35 -14.64 -5.86 -11.55
CA GLN A 35 -14.15 -7.04 -10.80
C GLN A 35 -13.03 -6.65 -9.82
N ALA A 36 -12.07 -5.85 -10.28
CA ALA A 36 -11.00 -5.31 -9.43
C ALA A 36 -11.58 -4.51 -8.26
N ARG A 37 -12.53 -3.62 -8.53
CA ARG A 37 -13.19 -2.82 -7.49
C ARG A 37 -13.94 -3.71 -6.48
N ALA A 38 -14.68 -4.68 -6.93
CA ALA A 38 -15.42 -5.59 -6.06
C ALA A 38 -14.48 -6.40 -5.14
N ALA A 39 -13.33 -6.87 -5.65
CA ALA A 39 -12.33 -7.57 -4.84
C ALA A 39 -11.71 -6.66 -3.77
N LEU A 40 -11.38 -5.41 -4.13
CA LEU A 40 -10.87 -4.41 -3.17
C LEU A 40 -11.91 -4.00 -2.13
N ASP A 41 -13.17 -3.84 -2.52
CA ASP A 41 -14.26 -3.54 -1.58
C ASP A 41 -14.49 -4.70 -0.60
N ALA A 42 -14.39 -5.96 -1.06
CA ALA A 42 -14.43 -7.14 -0.19
C ALA A 42 -13.26 -7.17 0.79
N MET A 43 -12.04 -6.84 0.35
CA MET A 43 -10.88 -6.71 1.22
C MET A 43 -11.09 -5.63 2.29
N VAL A 44 -11.59 -4.46 1.90
CA VAL A 44 -11.88 -3.37 2.84
C VAL A 44 -12.90 -3.81 3.89
N GLN A 45 -13.96 -4.52 3.49
CA GLN A 45 -14.95 -5.06 4.42
C GLN A 45 -14.31 -6.09 5.37
N ALA A 46 -13.46 -6.98 4.85
CA ALA A 46 -12.75 -7.97 5.65
C ALA A 46 -11.82 -7.33 6.68
N LEU A 47 -11.14 -6.24 6.34
CA LEU A 47 -10.25 -5.48 7.24
C LEU A 47 -10.99 -4.69 8.33
N GLY A 48 -12.32 -4.55 8.26
CA GLY A 48 -13.13 -3.81 9.25
C GLY A 48 -13.97 -2.69 8.65
N GLY A 49 -14.07 -2.62 7.33
CA GLY A 49 -14.95 -1.71 6.60
C GLY A 49 -14.68 -0.23 6.89
N GLN A 50 -15.75 0.50 7.15
CA GLN A 50 -15.67 1.94 7.41
C GLN A 50 -14.85 2.29 8.66
N ALA A 51 -14.83 1.41 9.67
CA ALA A 51 -14.02 1.62 10.88
C ALA A 51 -12.51 1.60 10.54
N TRP A 52 -12.08 0.67 9.69
CA TRP A 52 -10.70 0.58 9.21
C TRP A 52 -10.33 1.78 8.32
N LEU A 53 -11.23 2.22 7.44
CA LEU A 53 -11.01 3.42 6.61
C LEU A 53 -10.84 4.69 7.47
N ASN A 54 -11.57 4.79 8.59
CA ASN A 54 -11.55 5.93 9.50
C ASN A 54 -10.54 5.79 10.65
N MET A 55 -9.70 4.75 10.66
CA MET A 55 -8.67 4.56 11.66
C MET A 55 -7.74 5.79 11.69
N LYS A 56 -7.54 6.35 12.87
CA LYS A 56 -6.72 7.57 13.07
C LYS A 56 -5.27 7.26 13.26
N ASN A 57 -4.96 6.25 14.08
CA ASN A 57 -3.61 5.82 14.35
C ASN A 57 -3.57 4.33 14.71
N GLN A 58 -2.38 3.78 14.58
CA GLN A 58 -2.05 2.41 14.95
C GLN A 58 -0.72 2.44 15.72
N MET A 59 -0.60 1.62 16.75
CA MET A 59 0.65 1.28 17.40
C MET A 59 0.93 -0.21 17.23
N ARG A 60 2.15 -0.56 16.88
CA ARG A 60 2.66 -1.92 16.77
C ARG A 60 3.89 -2.05 17.64
N GLN A 61 3.96 -3.10 18.46
CA GLN A 61 5.16 -3.49 19.21
C GLN A 61 5.54 -4.91 18.78
N GLY A 62 6.82 -5.15 18.62
CA GLY A 62 7.30 -6.47 18.23
C GLY A 62 8.81 -6.55 18.16
N GLN A 63 9.25 -7.58 17.46
CA GLN A 63 10.65 -7.81 17.15
C GLN A 63 10.84 -7.84 15.64
N VAL A 64 11.95 -7.32 15.15
CA VAL A 64 12.35 -7.39 13.76
C VAL A 64 13.64 -8.16 13.59
N ALA A 65 13.62 -9.17 12.74
CA ALA A 65 14.81 -9.86 12.25
C ALA A 65 15.26 -9.20 10.92
N ALA A 66 16.57 -9.01 10.78
CA ALA A 66 17.18 -8.54 9.55
C ALA A 66 17.76 -9.70 8.73
N PHE A 67 17.83 -9.52 7.42
CA PHE A 67 18.40 -10.49 6.50
C PHE A 67 19.34 -9.76 5.54
N ASP A 68 20.51 -10.34 5.31
CA ASP A 68 21.47 -9.94 4.30
C ASP A 68 21.52 -11.01 3.20
N HIS A 69 21.19 -10.64 1.95
CA HIS A 69 21.07 -11.57 0.83
C HIS A 69 20.22 -12.82 1.16
N GLY A 70 19.08 -12.60 1.82
CA GLY A 70 18.15 -13.66 2.24
C GLY A 70 18.63 -14.53 3.39
N LYS A 71 19.82 -14.26 4.00
CA LYS A 71 20.34 -14.97 5.17
C LYS A 71 20.06 -14.18 6.44
N PRO A 72 19.57 -14.84 7.51
CA PRO A 72 19.27 -14.13 8.76
C PRO A 72 20.54 -13.56 9.40
N GLU A 73 20.48 -12.30 9.82
CA GLU A 73 21.46 -11.70 10.70
C GLU A 73 21.26 -12.18 12.14
N PRO A 74 22.31 -12.23 12.98
CA PRO A 74 22.17 -12.66 14.36
C PRO A 74 21.30 -11.73 15.20
N GLY A 75 20.31 -12.31 15.88
CA GLY A 75 19.45 -11.61 16.83
C GLY A 75 18.27 -10.90 16.20
N THR A 76 17.49 -10.26 17.06
CA THR A 76 16.33 -9.44 16.70
C THR A 76 16.40 -8.10 17.41
N THR A 77 15.78 -7.08 16.85
CA THR A 77 15.65 -5.76 17.47
C THR A 77 14.21 -5.56 17.92
N GLU A 78 14.02 -5.20 19.18
CA GLU A 78 12.71 -4.79 19.70
C GLU A 78 12.37 -3.40 19.19
N TYR A 79 11.11 -3.19 18.78
CA TYR A 79 10.64 -1.92 18.24
C TYR A 79 9.21 -1.62 18.65
N TRP A 80 8.87 -0.32 18.67
CA TRP A 80 7.53 0.24 18.75
C TRP A 80 7.35 1.17 17.57
N GLU A 81 6.33 0.93 16.76
CA GLU A 81 6.00 1.75 15.61
C GLU A 81 4.63 2.37 15.81
N PHE A 82 4.56 3.67 15.66
CA PHE A 82 3.34 4.46 15.73
C PHE A 82 3.12 5.10 14.37
N HIS A 83 1.96 4.90 13.83
CA HIS A 83 1.52 5.49 12.58
C HIS A 83 0.25 6.29 12.81
N ALA A 84 0.21 7.56 12.38
CA ALA A 84 -1.00 8.36 12.30
C ALA A 84 -1.16 8.90 10.89
N TRP A 85 -2.34 8.66 10.35
CA TRP A 85 -2.68 9.02 8.99
C TRP A 85 -2.68 10.54 8.79
N PRO A 86 -2.23 11.02 7.60
CA PRO A 86 -1.69 10.24 6.47
C PRO A 86 -0.18 10.03 6.50
N ASP A 87 0.59 10.77 7.31
CA ASP A 87 2.02 10.97 7.09
C ASP A 87 2.86 11.19 8.34
N HIS A 88 2.38 10.73 9.50
CA HIS A 88 3.12 10.80 10.76
C HIS A 88 3.51 9.40 11.20
N ASP A 89 4.82 9.13 11.21
CA ASP A 89 5.36 7.87 11.70
C ASP A 89 6.44 8.14 12.73
N ARG A 90 6.43 7.35 13.80
CA ARG A 90 7.44 7.33 14.85
C ARG A 90 7.81 5.89 15.16
N ILE A 91 9.09 5.57 15.07
CA ILE A 91 9.62 4.25 15.35
C ILE A 91 10.64 4.38 16.49
N GLU A 92 10.44 3.61 17.53
CA GLU A 92 11.32 3.57 18.67
C GLU A 92 11.99 2.21 18.72
N TYR A 93 13.31 2.20 18.89
CA TYR A 93 14.12 1.00 18.95
C TYR A 93 14.73 0.84 20.33
N THR A 94 15.23 -0.35 20.58
CA THR A 94 15.86 -0.80 21.83
C THR A 94 14.87 -0.96 22.97
N LYS A 95 15.24 -1.75 23.97
CA LYS A 95 14.42 -1.96 25.16
C LYS A 95 14.17 -0.65 25.95
N HIS A 96 15.10 0.31 25.85
CA HIS A 96 14.98 1.61 26.55
C HIS A 96 14.23 2.66 25.73
N ARG A 97 13.91 2.37 24.45
CA ARG A 97 13.22 3.28 23.53
C ARG A 97 13.95 4.62 23.37
N ASP A 98 15.27 4.55 23.35
CA ASP A 98 16.22 5.67 23.36
C ASP A 98 16.83 5.98 22.00
N VAL A 99 16.44 5.23 20.97
CA VAL A 99 16.68 5.52 19.56
C VAL A 99 15.32 5.70 18.89
N VAL A 100 14.99 6.92 18.52
CA VAL A 100 13.68 7.27 17.98
C VAL A 100 13.81 7.87 16.59
N GLN A 101 13.16 7.28 15.62
CA GLN A 101 13.07 7.80 14.26
C GLN A 101 11.68 8.36 14.00
N PHE A 102 11.66 9.50 13.35
CA PHE A 102 10.43 10.17 12.91
C PHE A 102 10.44 10.31 11.39
N TYR A 103 9.27 10.06 10.78
CA TYR A 103 8.98 10.41 9.41
C TYR A 103 7.71 11.26 9.40
N LEU A 104 7.88 12.58 9.27
CA LEU A 104 6.82 13.58 9.37
C LEU A 104 6.68 14.29 8.01
N GLY A 105 5.57 14.08 7.33
CA GLY A 105 5.42 14.48 5.95
C GLY A 105 6.49 13.81 5.08
N ARG A 106 7.38 14.61 4.50
CA ARG A 106 8.50 14.12 3.65
C ARG A 106 9.88 14.21 4.35
N ALA A 107 9.93 14.56 5.64
CA ALA A 107 11.16 14.71 6.40
C ALA A 107 11.39 13.54 7.36
N GLY A 108 12.65 13.12 7.53
CA GLY A 108 13.06 12.10 8.48
C GLY A 108 14.04 12.64 9.53
N TRP A 109 13.85 12.25 10.77
CA TRP A 109 14.69 12.64 11.91
C TRP A 109 15.03 11.44 12.78
N GLU A 110 16.23 11.44 13.34
CA GLU A 110 16.60 10.51 14.41
C GLU A 110 16.93 11.29 15.69
N VAL A 111 16.50 10.74 16.82
CA VAL A 111 16.80 11.24 18.15
C VAL A 111 17.45 10.12 18.94
N THR A 112 18.63 10.42 19.49
CA THR A 112 19.40 9.53 20.38
C THR A 112 19.93 10.31 21.58
N TYR A 113 20.69 9.68 22.47
CA TYR A 113 21.41 10.36 23.54
C TYR A 113 22.35 11.47 23.04
N LYS A 114 22.81 11.39 21.78
CA LYS A 114 23.64 12.43 21.14
C LYS A 114 22.84 13.67 20.71
N GLY A 115 21.53 13.58 20.72
CA GLY A 115 20.61 14.63 20.26
C GLY A 115 19.84 14.24 19.01
N LYS A 116 19.22 15.23 18.38
CA LYS A 116 18.48 15.05 17.14
C LYS A 116 19.34 15.34 15.91
N ALA A 117 19.15 14.57 14.85
CA ALA A 117 19.78 14.77 13.55
C ALA A 117 18.79 14.38 12.43
N PRO A 118 18.91 14.97 11.23
CA PRO A 118 18.16 14.45 10.08
C PRO A 118 18.66 13.06 9.72
N LEU A 119 17.73 12.18 9.30
CA LEU A 119 18.09 10.88 8.76
C LEU A 119 18.76 11.04 7.37
N PRO A 120 19.62 10.10 6.98
CA PRO A 120 20.15 10.05 5.61
C PRO A 120 19.00 10.06 4.59
N GLN A 121 19.13 10.86 3.53
CA GLN A 121 18.07 11.03 2.54
C GLN A 121 17.66 9.70 1.89
N GLU A 122 18.60 8.83 1.60
CA GLU A 122 18.33 7.49 1.05
C GLU A 122 17.41 6.67 1.98
N GLN A 123 17.65 6.72 3.30
CA GLN A 123 16.79 6.04 4.28
C GLN A 123 15.39 6.65 4.32
N VAL A 124 15.28 7.98 4.22
CA VAL A 124 14.00 8.69 4.16
C VAL A 124 13.24 8.29 2.89
N ASP A 125 13.90 8.33 1.75
CA ASP A 125 13.29 8.00 0.45
C ASP A 125 12.82 6.55 0.42
N ASP A 126 13.60 5.62 0.98
CA ASP A 126 13.25 4.20 1.07
C ASP A 126 12.02 3.97 1.98
N TYR A 127 11.96 4.65 3.12
CA TYR A 127 10.81 4.58 4.01
C TYR A 127 9.55 5.15 3.35
N LEU A 128 9.65 6.35 2.78
CA LEU A 128 8.54 7.05 2.14
C LEU A 128 8.01 6.27 0.94
N ARG A 129 8.88 5.68 0.13
CA ARG A 129 8.46 4.82 -0.99
C ARG A 129 7.59 3.66 -0.50
N ARG A 130 7.97 2.97 0.58
CA ARG A 130 7.14 1.90 1.16
C ARG A 130 5.80 2.40 1.70
N ARG A 131 5.78 3.55 2.38
CA ARG A 131 4.58 4.18 2.90
C ARG A 131 3.64 4.59 1.78
N ASP A 132 4.17 5.26 0.76
CA ASP A 132 3.40 5.76 -0.38
C ASP A 132 2.78 4.61 -1.21
N HIS A 133 3.36 3.40 -1.16
CA HIS A 133 2.86 2.19 -1.80
C HIS A 133 2.23 1.19 -0.82
N SER A 134 1.85 1.61 0.39
CA SER A 134 1.15 0.74 1.35
C SER A 134 -0.27 0.41 0.88
N ILE A 135 -0.85 -0.68 1.39
CA ILE A 135 -2.26 -1.03 1.14
C ILE A 135 -3.16 0.11 1.58
N GLU A 136 -2.85 0.70 2.73
CA GLU A 136 -3.60 1.81 3.27
C GLU A 136 -3.58 3.01 2.32
N THR A 137 -2.42 3.42 1.83
CA THR A 137 -2.31 4.52 0.85
C THR A 137 -3.08 4.21 -0.42
N ALA A 138 -2.88 3.01 -0.98
CA ALA A 138 -3.56 2.58 -2.19
C ALA A 138 -5.10 2.61 -2.03
N VAL A 139 -5.62 2.16 -0.88
CA VAL A 139 -7.07 2.11 -0.64
C VAL A 139 -7.64 3.45 -0.19
N LYS A 140 -7.00 4.13 0.76
CA LYS A 140 -7.56 5.37 1.34
C LYS A 140 -7.40 6.57 0.42
N LEU A 141 -6.35 6.62 -0.40
CA LEU A 141 -6.08 7.74 -1.30
C LEU A 141 -6.36 7.39 -2.76
N TRP A 142 -5.69 6.38 -3.33
CA TRP A 142 -5.77 6.13 -4.77
C TRP A 142 -7.14 5.59 -5.19
N LEU A 143 -7.72 4.65 -4.45
CA LEU A 143 -9.01 4.04 -4.79
C LEU A 143 -10.17 5.06 -4.86
N ASN A 144 -10.00 6.22 -4.22
CA ASN A 144 -10.96 7.32 -4.23
C ASN A 144 -10.67 8.40 -5.31
N ASP A 145 -9.51 8.32 -5.99
CA ASP A 145 -9.21 9.21 -7.12
C ASP A 145 -9.81 8.62 -8.41
N PRO A 146 -10.71 9.35 -9.12
CA PRO A 146 -11.35 8.85 -10.34
C PRO A 146 -10.36 8.58 -11.49
N ARG A 147 -9.12 9.06 -11.41
CA ARG A 147 -8.06 8.81 -12.39
C ARG A 147 -7.31 7.49 -12.13
N THR A 148 -7.56 6.85 -10.99
CA THR A 148 -6.93 5.56 -10.68
C THR A 148 -7.46 4.47 -11.60
N ILE A 149 -6.55 3.72 -12.20
CA ILE A 149 -6.87 2.58 -13.04
C ILE A 149 -6.83 1.31 -12.17
N LEU A 150 -7.89 0.51 -12.27
CA LEU A 150 -8.01 -0.76 -11.56
C LEU A 150 -7.94 -1.91 -12.58
N ILE A 151 -7.09 -2.89 -12.31
CA ILE A 151 -6.90 -4.08 -13.16
C ILE A 151 -7.05 -5.33 -12.31
N TYR A 152 -8.04 -6.16 -12.65
CA TYR A 152 -8.15 -7.51 -12.10
C TYR A 152 -7.33 -8.47 -12.96
N GLU A 153 -6.30 -9.06 -12.37
CA GLU A 153 -5.35 -9.94 -13.07
C GLU A 153 -5.68 -11.44 -12.94
N GLY A 154 -6.87 -11.75 -12.38
CA GLY A 154 -7.30 -13.12 -12.17
C GLY A 154 -6.85 -13.70 -10.84
N GLN A 155 -6.92 -15.02 -10.73
CA GLN A 155 -6.56 -15.75 -9.52
C GLN A 155 -5.22 -16.47 -9.68
N ARG A 156 -4.47 -16.55 -8.59
CA ARG A 156 -3.21 -17.29 -8.52
C ARG A 156 -2.97 -17.88 -7.14
N LEU A 157 -2.06 -18.85 -7.05
CA LEU A 157 -1.59 -19.35 -5.76
C LEU A 157 -0.57 -18.37 -5.15
N ALA A 158 -0.78 -17.97 -3.89
CA ALA A 158 0.12 -17.20 -3.09
C ALA A 158 0.11 -17.73 -1.65
N ALA A 159 1.26 -17.91 -1.02
CA ALA A 159 1.38 -18.42 0.35
C ALA A 159 0.50 -19.67 0.63
N ARG A 160 0.34 -20.59 -0.33
CA ARG A 160 -0.52 -21.78 -0.32
C ARG A 160 -2.04 -21.50 -0.35
N HIS A 161 -2.44 -20.27 -0.58
CA HIS A 161 -3.83 -19.84 -0.73
C HIS A 161 -4.13 -19.48 -2.18
N LEU A 162 -5.38 -19.70 -2.59
CA LEU A 162 -5.89 -19.12 -3.83
C LEU A 162 -6.16 -17.63 -3.57
N ALA A 163 -5.57 -16.75 -4.35
CA ALA A 163 -5.66 -15.32 -4.17
C ALA A 163 -6.17 -14.62 -5.43
N ASP A 164 -7.04 -13.64 -5.25
CA ASP A 164 -7.38 -12.65 -6.26
C ASP A 164 -6.23 -11.65 -6.36
N GLN A 165 -5.79 -11.36 -7.59
CA GLN A 165 -4.75 -10.36 -7.84
C GLN A 165 -5.36 -9.12 -8.48
N VAL A 166 -5.11 -7.97 -7.83
CA VAL A 166 -5.56 -6.66 -8.32
C VAL A 166 -4.39 -5.69 -8.34
N THR A 167 -4.24 -4.96 -9.43
CA THR A 167 -3.30 -3.84 -9.56
C THR A 167 -4.05 -2.52 -9.60
N LEU A 168 -3.66 -1.59 -8.74
CA LEU A 168 -4.08 -0.20 -8.75
C LEU A 168 -2.95 0.63 -9.37
N ILE A 169 -3.28 1.49 -10.34
CA ILE A 169 -2.35 2.45 -10.93
C ILE A 169 -2.87 3.84 -10.59
N SER A 170 -2.07 4.60 -9.85
CA SER A 170 -2.42 5.96 -9.41
C SER A 170 -2.41 6.95 -10.57
N ALA A 171 -2.93 8.16 -10.33
CA ALA A 171 -2.89 9.27 -11.27
C ALA A 171 -1.46 9.70 -11.65
N ASP A 172 -0.49 9.40 -10.79
CA ASP A 172 0.94 9.70 -11.00
C ASP A 172 1.69 8.52 -11.65
N ASN A 173 0.95 7.51 -12.15
CA ASN A 173 1.48 6.31 -12.81
C ASN A 173 2.34 5.43 -11.87
N GLU A 174 2.10 5.50 -10.57
CA GLU A 174 2.64 4.57 -9.58
C GLU A 174 1.70 3.37 -9.45
N ALA A 175 2.23 2.16 -9.30
CA ALA A 175 1.44 0.95 -9.29
C ALA A 175 1.66 0.13 -8.01
N VAL A 176 0.55 -0.39 -7.46
CA VAL A 176 0.57 -1.36 -6.35
C VAL A 176 -0.28 -2.56 -6.78
N THR A 177 0.29 -3.75 -6.66
CA THR A 177 -0.42 -5.02 -6.84
C THR A 177 -0.69 -5.65 -5.48
N ILE A 178 -1.93 -6.04 -5.23
CA ILE A 178 -2.38 -6.67 -3.98
C ILE A 178 -2.91 -8.06 -4.32
N LEU A 179 -2.45 -9.07 -3.58
CA LEU A 179 -2.99 -10.42 -3.58
C LEU A 179 -3.83 -10.59 -2.32
N MET A 180 -5.08 -10.99 -2.50
CA MET A 180 -6.07 -11.15 -1.43
C MET A 180 -6.58 -12.59 -1.43
N ASP A 181 -6.63 -13.22 -0.28
CA ASP A 181 -7.19 -14.57 -0.12
C ASP A 181 -8.64 -14.62 -0.60
N VAL A 182 -8.98 -15.59 -1.44
CA VAL A 182 -10.33 -15.72 -2.03
C VAL A 182 -11.40 -16.03 -0.98
N GLN A 183 -11.04 -16.68 0.14
CA GLN A 183 -11.98 -17.10 1.18
C GLN A 183 -12.16 -16.04 2.26
N THR A 184 -11.06 -15.47 2.74
CA THR A 184 -11.08 -14.48 3.84
C THR A 184 -11.09 -13.04 3.34
N HIS A 185 -10.73 -12.81 2.10
CA HIS A 185 -10.48 -11.51 1.48
C HIS A 185 -9.38 -10.69 2.15
N LEU A 186 -8.62 -11.27 3.08
CA LEU A 186 -7.50 -10.59 3.73
C LEU A 186 -6.29 -10.48 2.78
N PRO A 187 -5.51 -9.40 2.85
CA PRO A 187 -4.29 -9.28 2.08
C PRO A 187 -3.29 -10.39 2.44
N LEU A 188 -2.72 -11.04 1.44
CA LEU A 188 -1.63 -12.01 1.60
C LEU A 188 -0.29 -11.39 1.22
N ARG A 189 -0.28 -10.57 0.19
CA ARG A 189 0.94 -9.95 -0.33
C ARG A 189 0.60 -8.65 -1.03
N ARG A 190 1.47 -7.65 -0.88
CA ARG A 190 1.49 -6.48 -1.74
C ARG A 190 2.85 -6.34 -2.40
N THR A 191 2.88 -5.82 -3.65
CA THR A 191 4.10 -5.58 -4.39
C THR A 191 4.04 -4.26 -5.13
N TYR A 192 5.19 -3.65 -5.37
CA TYR A 192 5.35 -2.53 -6.27
C TYR A 192 6.73 -2.53 -6.92
N LEU A 193 6.80 -1.99 -8.13
CA LEU A 193 8.04 -1.81 -8.86
C LEU A 193 8.51 -0.36 -8.72
N TRP A 194 9.81 -0.19 -8.56
CA TRP A 194 10.43 1.12 -8.57
C TRP A 194 11.77 1.09 -9.29
N ARG A 195 12.23 2.25 -9.72
CA ARG A 195 13.51 2.37 -10.41
C ARG A 195 14.52 3.07 -9.49
N ASP A 196 15.68 2.46 -9.32
CA ASP A 196 16.78 3.08 -8.58
C ASP A 196 17.17 4.41 -9.25
N PRO A 197 17.22 5.53 -8.49
CA PRO A 197 17.54 6.84 -9.07
C PRO A 197 18.97 6.96 -9.55
N VAL A 198 19.91 6.15 -9.03
CA VAL A 198 21.34 6.19 -9.36
C VAL A 198 21.66 5.16 -10.43
N TYR A 199 21.42 3.88 -10.14
CA TYR A 199 21.79 2.77 -11.02
C TYR A 199 20.77 2.48 -12.12
N LYS A 200 19.57 3.07 -12.04
CA LYS A 200 18.45 2.89 -12.99
C LYS A 200 17.90 1.47 -13.06
N ASP A 201 18.30 0.61 -12.16
CA ASP A 201 17.80 -0.75 -12.06
C ASP A 201 16.34 -0.77 -11.63
N LYS A 202 15.57 -1.74 -12.16
CA LYS A 202 14.21 -2.00 -11.70
C LYS A 202 14.29 -2.90 -10.49
N ASN A 203 13.65 -2.47 -9.42
CA ASN A 203 13.53 -3.22 -8.18
C ASN A 203 12.06 -3.57 -7.92
N LEU A 204 11.85 -4.75 -7.37
CA LEU A 204 10.54 -5.22 -6.89
C LEU A 204 10.60 -5.27 -5.36
N ASP A 205 9.80 -4.46 -4.71
CA ASP A 205 9.57 -4.55 -3.26
C ASP A 205 8.27 -5.30 -3.00
N ALA A 206 8.28 -6.15 -1.98
CA ALA A 206 7.10 -6.88 -1.56
C ALA A 206 6.97 -6.93 -0.04
N GLU A 207 5.73 -7.00 0.44
CA GLU A 207 5.39 -7.40 1.81
C GLU A 207 4.40 -8.56 1.78
N GLU A 208 4.66 -9.56 2.61
CA GLU A 208 3.73 -10.66 2.89
C GLU A 208 3.17 -10.52 4.29
N TYR A 209 1.89 -10.85 4.43
CA TYR A 209 1.11 -10.72 5.66
C TYR A 209 0.60 -12.10 6.06
N ASP A 210 0.89 -12.49 7.29
CA ASP A 210 0.52 -13.81 7.81
C ASP A 210 0.13 -13.71 9.29
N ASP A 211 -0.38 -14.82 9.86
CA ASP A 211 -0.75 -14.95 11.27
C ASP A 211 -1.73 -13.85 11.72
N TYR A 212 -2.90 -13.81 11.06
CA TYR A 212 -3.91 -12.79 11.32
C TYR A 212 -4.65 -13.04 12.63
N HIS A 213 -4.66 -12.04 13.51
CA HIS A 213 -5.45 -11.98 14.75
C HIS A 213 -6.43 -10.81 14.69
N THR A 214 -7.57 -10.92 15.36
CA THR A 214 -8.53 -9.80 15.47
C THR A 214 -8.20 -8.98 16.71
N ILE A 215 -7.81 -7.73 16.52
CA ILE A 215 -7.51 -6.75 17.60
C ILE A 215 -8.48 -5.58 17.47
N ASP A 216 -9.27 -5.33 18.50
CA ASP A 216 -10.26 -4.24 18.52
C ASP A 216 -11.24 -4.26 17.32
N GLY A 217 -11.52 -5.45 16.78
CA GLY A 217 -12.38 -5.66 15.62
C GLY A 217 -11.65 -5.56 14.27
N PHE A 218 -10.34 -5.32 14.25
CA PHE A 218 -9.52 -5.25 13.03
C PHE A 218 -8.68 -6.52 12.85
N PRO A 219 -8.84 -7.28 11.76
CA PRO A 219 -7.90 -8.33 11.39
C PRO A 219 -6.51 -7.72 11.16
N THR A 220 -5.55 -8.20 11.92
CA THR A 220 -4.20 -7.65 12.03
C THR A 220 -3.18 -8.76 11.78
N PRO A 221 -2.26 -8.65 10.81
CA PRO A 221 -1.21 -9.63 10.62
C PRO A 221 -0.17 -9.50 11.73
N PHE A 222 0.20 -10.60 12.37
CA PHE A 222 1.22 -10.65 13.40
C PHE A 222 2.59 -11.01 12.86
N THR A 223 2.65 -11.51 11.64
CA THR A 223 3.90 -11.71 10.89
C THR A 223 3.86 -10.89 9.60
N ILE A 224 4.87 -10.03 9.42
CA ILE A 224 5.04 -9.25 8.18
C ILE A 224 6.44 -9.49 7.67
N THR A 225 6.56 -9.98 6.44
CA THR A 225 7.87 -10.26 5.81
C THR A 225 8.09 -9.33 4.62
N ARG A 226 9.24 -8.68 4.60
CA ARG A 226 9.66 -7.77 3.52
C ARG A 226 10.68 -8.43 2.61
N PHE A 227 10.49 -8.20 1.32
CA PHE A 227 11.39 -8.68 0.27
C PHE A 227 11.81 -7.52 -0.63
N LYS A 228 13.02 -7.62 -1.17
CA LYS A 228 13.51 -6.80 -2.28
C LYS A 228 14.07 -7.75 -3.33
N ASN A 229 13.55 -7.70 -4.56
CA ASN A 229 13.93 -8.59 -5.65
C ASN A 229 13.85 -10.09 -5.26
N ASP A 230 12.76 -10.46 -4.56
CA ASP A 230 12.47 -11.80 -4.01
C ASP A 230 13.44 -12.28 -2.90
N GLU A 231 14.41 -11.47 -2.49
CA GLU A 231 15.24 -11.75 -1.33
C GLU A 231 14.61 -11.15 -0.06
N MET A 232 14.50 -11.97 0.99
CA MET A 232 14.01 -11.50 2.29
C MET A 232 14.99 -10.48 2.88
N THR A 233 14.45 -9.33 3.34
CA THR A 233 15.25 -8.26 3.95
C THR A 233 14.91 -8.03 5.41
N ARG A 234 13.64 -8.21 5.80
CA ARG A 234 13.14 -8.03 7.17
C ARG A 234 11.99 -8.99 7.43
N GLN A 235 11.89 -9.42 8.68
CA GLN A 235 10.70 -10.10 9.17
C GLN A 235 10.31 -9.52 10.53
N TYR A 236 9.06 -9.08 10.63
CA TYR A 236 8.47 -8.47 11.81
C TYR A 236 7.57 -9.50 12.49
N PHE A 237 7.74 -9.65 13.80
CA PHE A 237 6.91 -10.47 14.66
C PHE A 237 6.25 -9.56 15.69
N LEU A 238 4.95 -9.32 15.53
CA LEU A 238 4.19 -8.47 16.42
C LEU A 238 3.85 -9.22 17.72
N VAL A 239 3.86 -8.53 18.82
CA VAL A 239 3.45 -9.05 20.13
C VAL A 239 2.31 -8.24 20.73
N HIS A 240 2.19 -6.97 20.32
CA HIS A 240 1.08 -6.10 20.73
C HIS A 240 0.75 -5.11 19.63
N VAL A 241 -0.55 -4.91 19.41
CA VAL A 241 -1.09 -3.90 18.49
C VAL A 241 -2.25 -3.19 19.19
N SER A 242 -2.40 -1.90 18.94
CA SER A 242 -3.55 -1.12 19.38
C SER A 242 -3.89 -0.03 18.36
N TYR A 243 -5.15 0.37 18.35
CA TYR A 243 -5.70 1.31 17.37
C TYR A 243 -6.35 2.50 18.07
N ASN A 244 -6.35 3.64 17.40
CA ASN A 244 -7.07 4.85 17.81
C ASN A 244 -6.73 5.32 19.23
N GLN A 245 -5.46 5.18 19.64
CA GLN A 245 -5.01 5.61 20.96
C GLN A 245 -5.01 7.13 21.09
N GLU A 246 -5.28 7.61 22.30
CA GLU A 246 -5.03 9.00 22.65
C GLU A 246 -3.52 9.22 22.82
N LEU A 247 -2.95 10.03 21.93
CA LEU A 247 -1.55 10.39 21.94
C LEU A 247 -1.37 11.76 22.59
N LEU A 248 -0.26 11.95 23.31
CA LEU A 248 0.08 13.24 23.88
C LEU A 248 0.18 14.32 22.80
N ALA A 249 -0.15 15.57 23.12
CA ALA A 249 -0.12 16.67 22.17
C ALA A 249 1.26 16.88 21.52
N ASP A 250 2.35 16.56 22.22
CA ASP A 250 3.74 16.66 21.76
C ASP A 250 4.34 15.35 21.30
N PHE A 251 3.51 14.29 21.10
CA PHE A 251 3.97 12.95 20.75
C PHE A 251 4.79 12.92 19.45
N TRP A 252 4.39 13.73 18.48
CA TRP A 252 5.05 13.86 17.17
C TRP A 252 6.17 14.90 17.15
N SER A 253 6.49 15.53 18.30
CA SER A 253 7.54 16.53 18.38
C SER A 253 8.91 15.90 18.55
N VAL A 254 9.79 16.10 17.57
CA VAL A 254 11.21 15.70 17.60
C VAL A 254 11.92 16.34 18.82
N ASP A 255 11.63 17.62 19.09
CA ASP A 255 12.21 18.36 20.24
C ASP A 255 11.74 17.82 21.58
N ALA A 256 10.50 17.39 21.67
CA ALA A 256 9.97 16.77 22.90
C ALA A 256 10.63 15.40 23.15
N ALA A 257 10.84 14.60 22.09
CA ALA A 257 11.53 13.33 22.20
C ALA A 257 12.99 13.53 22.65
N GLU A 258 13.71 14.52 22.08
CA GLU A 258 15.08 14.84 22.49
C GLU A 258 15.16 15.19 23.98
N ARG A 259 14.25 16.02 24.47
CA ARG A 259 14.21 16.37 25.93
C ARG A 259 13.93 15.19 26.84
N ARG A 260 13.18 14.17 26.37
CA ARG A 260 12.89 12.96 27.16
C ARG A 260 14.07 12.00 27.21
N ILE A 261 14.82 11.84 26.11
CA ILE A 261 15.98 10.93 26.04
C ILE A 261 17.20 11.48 26.79
N LYS A 262 17.35 12.80 26.85
CA LYS A 262 18.47 13.45 27.56
C LYS A 262 18.27 13.57 29.08
N LYS A 263 17.10 13.20 29.62
CA LYS A 263 16.84 13.14 31.07
C LYS A 263 17.27 11.81 31.66
#